data_f4bb93799afbd26482910d560b3144e9
#
_entry.id   f4bb93799afbd26482910d560b3144e9
#
_cell.length_a   1.000
_cell.length_b   1.000
_cell.length_c   1.000
_cell.angle_alpha   90.00
_cell.angle_beta   90.00
_cell.angle_gamma   90.00
#
_symmetry.space_group_name_H-M   'P 1'
#
loop_
_entity.id
_entity.type
_entity.pdbx_description
1 polymer ?
#
loop_
_entity_poly.entity_id
_entity_poly.type
_entity_poly.pdbx_seq_one_letter_code
_entity_poly.pdbx_strand_id
1 'polypeptide(L)'
;MPILDLPDAAVSPPIVTPFDADGDVDADALANHVDALVKAGLDGMVPCGTTGEFASLADAERRTAVETVVDAADWRVPVIAGAADTAVSRVRDHLSAAAAAGADAGLVTLPYYHTSTDPAGQRAFLDAVVDDPPLPVLLYDIPATVGESIDVDVLAGAADRESVVGMKDTTGDLTHLEAKIGATPDAFAVFQGVDAQLYPSASLGVDGGIHALSQAIPEVFVALADAIRDGDDDRALALHRRAVAP
;
A
#
# COMPACT_ATOMS: atom_id res chain seq x y z
N MET A 1 -9.81 -2.62 -17.77
CA MET A 1 -9.92 -3.47 -16.57
C MET A 1 -9.11 -2.78 -15.49
N PRO A 2 -9.58 -2.65 -14.25
CA PRO A 2 -8.72 -2.18 -13.19
C PRO A 2 -7.49 -3.11 -13.12
N ILE A 3 -6.31 -2.53 -12.98
CA ILE A 3 -5.02 -3.26 -13.00
C ILE A 3 -4.87 -4.13 -11.75
N LEU A 4 -5.53 -3.73 -10.65
CA LEU A 4 -5.75 -4.53 -9.47
C LEU A 4 -7.23 -4.85 -9.42
N ASP A 5 -7.61 -6.14 -9.45
CA ASP A 5 -9.00 -6.59 -9.36
C ASP A 5 -9.47 -6.51 -7.90
N LEU A 6 -9.59 -5.28 -7.40
CA LEU A 6 -10.01 -4.98 -6.03
C LEU A 6 -11.45 -4.46 -6.03
N PRO A 7 -12.29 -4.85 -5.05
CA PRO A 7 -13.63 -4.29 -4.89
C PRO A 7 -13.57 -2.85 -4.38
N ASP A 8 -14.67 -2.11 -4.49
CA ASP A 8 -14.84 -0.82 -3.83
C ASP A 8 -14.62 -0.97 -2.32
N ALA A 9 -14.05 0.05 -1.69
CA ALA A 9 -13.67 0.05 -0.28
C ALA A 9 -12.81 -1.16 0.13
N ALA A 10 -11.93 -1.63 -0.77
CA ALA A 10 -11.02 -2.74 -0.52
C ALA A 10 -10.13 -2.51 0.72
N VAL A 11 -9.85 -3.57 1.46
CA VAL A 11 -8.93 -3.52 2.59
C VAL A 11 -7.77 -4.48 2.37
N SER A 12 -6.56 -3.91 2.27
CA SER A 12 -5.32 -4.64 2.06
C SER A 12 -4.33 -4.36 3.21
N PRO A 13 -4.01 -5.32 4.08
CA PRO A 13 -3.07 -5.10 5.18
C PRO A 13 -1.63 -4.96 4.68
N PRO A 14 -0.85 -4.00 5.22
CA PRO A 14 0.60 -4.05 5.14
C PRO A 14 1.09 -5.14 6.11
N ILE A 15 1.65 -6.24 5.58
CA ILE A 15 2.01 -7.44 6.32
C ILE A 15 3.26 -7.22 7.17
N VAL A 16 3.25 -7.71 8.42
CA VAL A 16 4.45 -7.82 9.26
C VAL A 16 5.40 -8.87 8.70
N THR A 17 6.69 -8.75 8.99
CA THR A 17 7.69 -9.75 8.67
C THR A 17 8.09 -10.47 9.97
N PRO A 18 7.58 -11.68 10.25
CA PRO A 18 7.98 -12.44 11.43
C PRO A 18 9.41 -12.97 11.27
N PHE A 19 10.14 -13.04 12.39
CA PHE A 19 11.47 -13.61 12.48
C PHE A 19 11.49 -14.76 13.48
N ASP A 20 12.33 -15.75 13.21
CA ASP A 20 12.58 -16.85 14.12
C ASP A 20 13.57 -16.47 15.24
N ALA A 21 13.95 -17.45 16.09
CA ALA A 21 14.85 -17.23 17.22
C ALA A 21 16.31 -16.94 16.79
N ASP A 22 16.69 -17.27 15.57
CA ASP A 22 18.02 -17.04 15.00
C ASP A 22 18.09 -15.68 14.27
N GLY A 23 16.93 -15.01 14.07
CA GLY A 23 16.78 -13.73 13.42
C GLY A 23 16.57 -13.82 11.91
N ASP A 24 16.31 -15.01 11.38
CA ASP A 24 15.94 -15.22 9.99
C ASP A 24 14.42 -15.03 9.79
N VAL A 25 13.99 -14.70 8.57
CA VAL A 25 12.56 -14.55 8.25
C VAL A 25 11.84 -15.89 8.45
N ASP A 26 10.86 -15.92 9.35
CA ASP A 26 10.00 -17.09 9.58
C ASP A 26 8.94 -17.20 8.48
N ALA A 27 9.30 -17.86 7.39
CA ALA A 27 8.43 -18.03 6.24
C ALA A 27 7.16 -18.82 6.57
N ASP A 28 7.23 -19.81 7.47
CA ASP A 28 6.07 -20.60 7.87
C ASP A 28 5.07 -19.77 8.67
N ALA A 29 5.55 -18.97 9.62
CA ALA A 29 4.70 -18.03 10.37
C ALA A 29 4.08 -16.99 9.44
N LEU A 30 4.84 -16.44 8.49
CA LEU A 30 4.37 -15.48 7.51
C LEU A 30 3.28 -16.09 6.62
N ALA A 31 3.50 -17.27 6.05
CA ALA A 31 2.53 -17.97 5.21
C ALA A 31 1.22 -18.25 5.96
N ASN A 32 1.31 -18.75 7.20
CA ASN A 32 0.14 -18.99 8.04
C ASN A 32 -0.63 -17.72 8.34
N HIS A 33 0.07 -16.60 8.58
CA HIS A 33 -0.56 -15.30 8.81
C HIS A 33 -1.33 -14.82 7.57
N VAL A 34 -0.70 -14.86 6.40
CA VAL A 34 -1.34 -14.49 5.12
C VAL A 34 -2.59 -15.35 4.85
N ASP A 35 -2.49 -16.66 5.01
CA ASP A 35 -3.63 -17.56 4.80
C ASP A 35 -4.80 -17.27 5.75
N ALA A 36 -4.51 -16.91 7.01
CA ALA A 36 -5.53 -16.49 7.97
C ALA A 36 -6.22 -15.19 7.54
N LEU A 37 -5.46 -14.21 7.05
CA LEU A 37 -5.99 -12.91 6.59
C LEU A 37 -6.86 -13.05 5.34
N VAL A 38 -6.43 -13.87 4.37
CA VAL A 38 -7.22 -14.19 3.17
C VAL A 38 -8.54 -14.89 3.57
N LYS A 39 -8.48 -15.85 4.50
CA LYS A 39 -9.69 -16.54 5.02
C LYS A 39 -10.62 -15.61 5.79
N ALA A 40 -10.09 -14.57 6.43
CA ALA A 40 -10.88 -13.55 7.10
C ALA A 40 -11.60 -12.60 6.12
N GLY A 41 -11.26 -12.63 4.83
CA GLY A 41 -11.92 -11.87 3.77
C GLY A 41 -11.26 -10.54 3.45
N LEU A 42 -9.97 -10.37 3.73
CA LEU A 42 -9.21 -9.20 3.29
C LEU A 42 -8.90 -9.28 1.79
N ASP A 43 -8.89 -8.14 1.11
CA ASP A 43 -8.96 -8.03 -0.35
C ASP A 43 -7.58 -7.99 -1.05
N GLY A 44 -6.49 -7.83 -0.32
CA GLY A 44 -5.12 -7.81 -0.87
C GLY A 44 -4.06 -7.96 0.20
N MET A 45 -2.78 -8.11 -0.18
CA MET A 45 -1.64 -8.25 0.75
C MET A 45 -0.51 -7.32 0.36
N VAL A 46 0.11 -6.62 1.33
CA VAL A 46 1.18 -5.67 1.06
C VAL A 46 2.44 -6.01 1.86
N PRO A 47 3.29 -6.97 1.40
CA PRO A 47 4.56 -7.28 2.03
C PRO A 47 5.59 -6.17 1.84
N CYS A 48 6.61 -6.13 2.67
CA CYS A 48 7.73 -5.19 2.59
C CYS A 48 7.31 -3.70 2.57
N GLY A 49 6.16 -3.37 3.18
CA GLY A 49 5.80 -1.99 3.50
C GLY A 49 6.50 -1.51 4.79
N THR A 50 6.13 -0.32 5.29
CA THR A 50 6.65 0.23 6.56
C THR A 50 6.38 -0.73 7.74
N THR A 51 5.18 -1.29 7.81
CA THR A 51 4.81 -2.29 8.84
C THR A 51 5.61 -3.58 8.73
N GLY A 52 6.01 -3.97 7.52
CA GLY A 52 6.87 -5.12 7.24
C GLY A 52 8.37 -4.82 7.41
N GLU A 53 8.74 -3.67 7.98
CA GLU A 53 10.10 -3.28 8.35
C GLU A 53 11.08 -3.28 7.16
N PHE A 54 10.60 -2.95 5.96
CA PHE A 54 11.36 -3.07 4.71
C PHE A 54 12.77 -2.46 4.77
N ALA A 55 12.94 -1.35 5.50
CA ALA A 55 14.22 -0.63 5.57
C ALA A 55 15.28 -1.39 6.37
N SER A 56 14.87 -2.38 7.18
CA SER A 56 15.74 -3.22 8.00
C SER A 56 16.05 -4.57 7.37
N LEU A 57 15.35 -4.95 6.28
CA LEU A 57 15.52 -6.23 5.60
C LEU A 57 16.67 -6.17 4.59
N ALA A 58 17.50 -7.21 4.59
CA ALA A 58 18.44 -7.46 3.49
C ALA A 58 17.67 -7.89 2.22
N ASP A 59 18.32 -7.78 1.05
CA ASP A 59 17.67 -8.14 -0.23
C ASP A 59 17.15 -9.59 -0.29
N ALA A 60 17.87 -10.52 0.35
CA ALA A 60 17.44 -11.91 0.41
C ALA A 60 16.19 -12.08 1.27
N GLU A 61 16.12 -11.38 2.41
CA GLU A 61 14.97 -11.39 3.32
C GLU A 61 13.74 -10.76 2.67
N ARG A 62 13.91 -9.61 1.97
CA ARG A 62 12.82 -9.00 1.17
C ARG A 62 12.28 -9.98 0.14
N ARG A 63 13.18 -10.68 -0.56
CA ARG A 63 12.77 -11.68 -1.57
C ARG A 63 11.99 -12.81 -0.92
N THR A 64 12.50 -13.40 0.16
CA THR A 64 11.82 -14.44 0.92
C THR A 64 10.43 -13.98 1.38
N ALA A 65 10.31 -12.77 1.92
CA ALA A 65 9.03 -12.23 2.37
C ALA A 65 8.02 -12.09 1.22
N VAL A 66 8.44 -11.52 0.07
CA VAL A 66 7.54 -11.35 -1.08
C VAL A 66 7.14 -12.69 -1.68
N GLU A 67 8.08 -13.60 -1.92
CA GLU A 67 7.83 -14.94 -2.45
C GLU A 67 6.85 -15.71 -1.54
N THR A 68 7.08 -15.68 -0.21
CA THR A 68 6.20 -16.34 0.76
C THR A 68 4.78 -15.79 0.73
N VAL A 69 4.63 -14.46 0.64
CA VAL A 69 3.29 -13.83 0.60
C VAL A 69 2.58 -14.15 -0.72
N VAL A 70 3.27 -14.11 -1.86
CA VAL A 70 2.70 -14.47 -3.17
C VAL A 70 2.25 -15.94 -3.18
N ASP A 71 3.11 -16.84 -2.73
CA ASP A 71 2.78 -18.28 -2.67
C ASP A 71 1.59 -18.54 -1.74
N ALA A 72 1.57 -17.90 -0.56
CA ALA A 72 0.49 -18.07 0.41
C ALA A 72 -0.83 -17.41 -0.02
N ALA A 73 -0.77 -16.31 -0.76
CA ALA A 73 -1.96 -15.67 -1.35
C ALA A 73 -2.61 -16.58 -2.41
N ASP A 74 -1.81 -17.37 -3.14
CA ASP A 74 -2.25 -18.39 -4.10
C ASP A 74 -3.32 -17.86 -5.08
N TRP A 75 -3.08 -16.68 -5.67
CA TRP A 75 -3.97 -15.98 -6.61
C TRP A 75 -5.38 -15.65 -6.06
N ARG A 76 -5.59 -15.84 -4.76
CA ARG A 76 -6.88 -15.54 -4.11
C ARG A 76 -7.12 -14.04 -3.92
N VAL A 77 -6.03 -13.30 -3.76
CA VAL A 77 -6.01 -11.84 -3.60
C VAL A 77 -4.73 -11.27 -4.22
N PRO A 78 -4.73 -10.02 -4.72
CA PRO A 78 -3.53 -9.40 -5.27
C PRO A 78 -2.48 -9.11 -4.20
N VAL A 79 -1.21 -9.12 -4.62
CA VAL A 79 -0.04 -8.81 -3.80
C VAL A 79 0.65 -7.55 -4.33
N ILE A 80 0.72 -6.51 -3.50
CA ILE A 80 1.37 -5.23 -3.78
C ILE A 80 2.69 -5.17 -3.00
N ALA A 81 3.81 -5.47 -3.64
CA ALA A 81 5.10 -5.58 -2.96
C ALA A 81 5.75 -4.22 -2.71
N GLY A 82 6.19 -3.94 -1.49
CA GLY A 82 6.97 -2.76 -1.16
C GLY A 82 8.34 -2.78 -1.85
N ALA A 83 8.61 -1.74 -2.65
CA ALA A 83 9.85 -1.57 -3.42
C ALA A 83 10.61 -0.28 -3.04
N ALA A 84 10.29 0.32 -1.90
CA ALA A 84 10.90 1.56 -1.44
C ALA A 84 12.41 1.44 -1.18
N ASP A 85 13.17 2.40 -1.70
CA ASP A 85 14.59 2.61 -1.41
C ASP A 85 14.97 4.07 -1.72
N THR A 86 16.17 4.49 -1.35
CA THR A 86 16.67 5.86 -1.57
C THR A 86 17.29 6.06 -2.95
N ALA A 87 17.73 4.98 -3.63
CA ALA A 87 18.35 5.04 -4.95
C ALA A 87 17.42 4.45 -6.03
N VAL A 88 17.26 5.16 -7.14
CA VAL A 88 16.46 4.73 -8.30
C VAL A 88 16.80 3.30 -8.73
N SER A 89 18.10 2.96 -8.84
CA SER A 89 18.52 1.61 -9.23
C SER A 89 18.04 0.54 -8.26
N ARG A 90 18.08 0.83 -6.96
CA ARG A 90 17.62 -0.10 -5.92
C ARG A 90 16.10 -0.30 -5.96
N VAL A 91 15.32 0.79 -6.15
CA VAL A 91 13.87 0.68 -6.35
C VAL A 91 13.55 -0.20 -7.57
N ARG A 92 14.25 0.00 -8.68
CA ARG A 92 14.07 -0.82 -9.90
C ARG A 92 14.48 -2.28 -9.69
N ASP A 93 15.54 -2.55 -8.93
CA ASP A 93 15.95 -3.91 -8.55
C ASP A 93 14.86 -4.60 -7.70
N HIS A 94 14.27 -3.87 -6.73
CA HIS A 94 13.18 -4.40 -5.90
C HIS A 94 11.90 -4.65 -6.70
N LEU A 95 11.53 -3.75 -7.62
CA LEU A 95 10.41 -3.96 -8.55
C LEU A 95 10.63 -5.20 -9.42
N SER A 96 11.87 -5.37 -9.92
CA SER A 96 12.22 -6.54 -10.74
C SER A 96 12.18 -7.85 -9.94
N ALA A 97 12.63 -7.83 -8.70
CA ALA A 97 12.55 -8.98 -7.80
C ALA A 97 11.10 -9.32 -7.44
N ALA A 98 10.27 -8.30 -7.18
CA ALA A 98 8.84 -8.47 -6.91
C ALA A 98 8.08 -9.06 -8.11
N ALA A 99 8.37 -8.58 -9.33
CA ALA A 99 7.83 -9.14 -10.57
C ALA A 99 8.23 -10.61 -10.76
N ALA A 100 9.50 -10.93 -10.51
CA ALA A 100 9.99 -12.31 -10.60
C ALA A 100 9.35 -13.25 -9.57
N ALA A 101 8.98 -12.73 -8.41
CA ALA A 101 8.26 -13.46 -7.37
C ALA A 101 6.75 -13.62 -7.68
N GLY A 102 6.21 -12.89 -8.67
CA GLY A 102 4.79 -12.97 -9.05
C GLY A 102 3.89 -11.97 -8.35
N ALA A 103 4.42 -10.88 -7.80
CA ALA A 103 3.60 -9.78 -7.29
C ALA A 103 2.83 -9.08 -8.43
N ASP A 104 1.65 -8.52 -8.11
CA ASP A 104 0.76 -7.87 -9.08
C ASP A 104 1.11 -6.39 -9.28
N ALA A 105 1.69 -5.73 -8.26
CA ALA A 105 2.12 -4.34 -8.32
C ALA A 105 3.27 -4.05 -7.34
N GLY A 106 3.94 -2.91 -7.55
CA GLY A 106 4.95 -2.39 -6.63
C GLY A 106 4.46 -1.16 -5.86
N LEU A 107 4.84 -1.02 -4.59
CA LEU A 107 4.56 0.16 -3.76
C LEU A 107 5.84 0.96 -3.55
N VAL A 108 5.90 2.22 -4.02
CA VAL A 108 7.10 3.04 -4.06
C VAL A 108 6.90 4.37 -3.34
N THR A 109 7.82 4.71 -2.41
CA THR A 109 7.89 6.03 -1.75
C THR A 109 8.82 6.97 -2.50
N LEU A 110 8.75 8.27 -2.19
CA LEU A 110 9.89 9.16 -2.44
C LEU A 110 11.14 8.68 -1.67
N PRO A 111 12.36 9.10 -2.05
CA PRO A 111 13.57 8.79 -1.29
C PRO A 111 13.42 9.28 0.15
N TYR A 112 13.80 8.43 1.11
CA TYR A 112 13.85 8.77 2.53
C TYR A 112 15.28 9.07 2.97
N TYR A 113 15.50 9.55 4.20
CA TYR A 113 16.78 9.92 4.81
C TYR A 113 17.33 11.28 4.31
N HIS A 114 17.48 11.50 3.00
CA HIS A 114 17.85 12.80 2.41
C HIS A 114 16.60 13.45 1.82
N THR A 115 15.87 14.19 2.62
CA THR A 115 14.46 14.55 2.38
C THR A 115 14.25 15.93 1.76
N SER A 116 15.29 16.69 1.45
CA SER A 116 15.13 18.00 0.78
C SER A 116 14.96 17.83 -0.72
N THR A 117 13.86 17.25 -1.14
CA THR A 117 13.51 17.18 -2.56
C THR A 117 12.45 18.24 -2.86
N ASP A 118 12.81 19.21 -3.68
CA ASP A 118 11.81 20.10 -4.27
C ASP A 118 10.93 19.33 -5.28
N PRO A 119 9.80 19.91 -5.75
CA PRO A 119 8.94 19.22 -6.72
C PRO A 119 9.65 18.76 -8.00
N ALA A 120 10.72 19.46 -8.43
CA ALA A 120 11.51 19.06 -9.58
C ALA A 120 12.34 17.78 -9.29
N GLY A 121 12.90 17.68 -8.09
CA GLY A 121 13.61 16.49 -7.60
C GLY A 121 12.67 15.30 -7.42
N GLN A 122 11.49 15.50 -6.83
CA GLN A 122 10.45 14.49 -6.72
C GLN A 122 10.06 13.94 -8.11
N ARG A 123 9.78 14.84 -9.07
CA ARG A 123 9.46 14.47 -10.45
C ARG A 123 10.57 13.67 -11.10
N ALA A 124 11.82 14.15 -11.00
CA ALA A 124 12.95 13.46 -11.61
C ALA A 124 13.17 12.05 -11.05
N PHE A 125 12.95 11.87 -9.74
CA PHE A 125 13.04 10.55 -9.11
C PHE A 125 11.92 9.62 -9.59
N LEU A 126 10.66 10.08 -9.52
CA LEU A 126 9.50 9.28 -9.93
C LEU A 126 9.59 8.93 -11.42
N ASP A 127 9.90 9.91 -12.29
CA ASP A 127 10.07 9.68 -13.72
C ASP A 127 11.09 8.57 -14.01
N ALA A 128 12.22 8.58 -13.30
CA ALA A 128 13.26 7.57 -13.48
C ALA A 128 12.85 6.18 -12.94
N VAL A 129 12.00 6.13 -11.90
CA VAL A 129 11.50 4.86 -11.34
C VAL A 129 10.42 4.24 -12.22
N VAL A 130 9.48 5.06 -12.73
CA VAL A 130 8.31 4.58 -13.50
C VAL A 130 8.52 4.54 -15.01
N ASP A 131 9.77 4.75 -15.48
CA ASP A 131 10.15 4.58 -16.88
C ASP A 131 10.28 3.09 -17.21
N ASP A 132 9.25 2.54 -17.84
CA ASP A 132 9.13 1.12 -18.20
C ASP A 132 9.39 0.15 -17.02
N PRO A 133 8.62 0.25 -15.92
CA PRO A 133 8.77 -0.64 -14.77
C PRO A 133 8.21 -2.03 -15.10
N PRO A 134 8.76 -3.11 -14.49
CA PRO A 134 8.31 -4.48 -14.73
C PRO A 134 6.93 -4.80 -14.14
N LEU A 135 6.41 -3.93 -13.29
CA LEU A 135 5.10 -4.02 -12.61
C LEU A 135 4.40 -2.67 -12.66
N PRO A 136 3.06 -2.65 -12.62
CA PRO A 136 2.30 -1.45 -12.26
C PRO A 136 2.77 -0.91 -10.90
N VAL A 137 2.82 0.42 -10.76
CA VAL A 137 3.34 1.08 -9.56
C VAL A 137 2.22 1.85 -8.85
N LEU A 138 2.10 1.62 -7.54
CA LEU A 138 1.41 2.50 -6.61
C LEU A 138 2.44 3.42 -5.94
N LEU A 139 2.16 4.72 -5.94
CA LEU A 139 2.95 5.68 -5.18
C LEU A 139 2.56 5.64 -3.70
N TYR A 140 3.51 5.85 -2.81
CA TYR A 140 3.23 5.86 -1.37
C TYR A 140 3.65 7.18 -0.74
N ASP A 141 2.68 7.96 -0.34
CA ASP A 141 2.89 9.21 0.38
C ASP A 141 2.85 9.00 1.89
N ILE A 142 4.03 9.08 2.52
CA ILE A 142 4.22 8.88 3.96
C ILE A 142 5.23 9.90 4.52
N PRO A 143 4.84 11.17 4.67
CA PRO A 143 5.75 12.22 5.09
C PRO A 143 6.35 12.00 6.48
N ALA A 144 5.70 11.23 7.35
CA ALA A 144 6.22 10.90 8.68
C ALA A 144 7.57 10.16 8.65
N THR A 145 7.86 9.39 7.58
CA THR A 145 9.12 8.63 7.42
C THR A 145 9.99 9.17 6.31
N VAL A 146 9.39 9.75 5.27
CA VAL A 146 10.10 10.33 4.12
C VAL A 146 10.54 11.77 4.42
N GLY A 147 9.81 12.51 5.25
CA GLY A 147 10.11 13.89 5.64
C GLY A 147 9.33 14.94 4.85
N GLU A 148 8.73 14.56 3.72
CA GLU A 148 7.88 15.43 2.91
C GLU A 148 6.82 14.63 2.16
N SER A 149 5.73 15.30 1.77
CA SER A 149 4.64 14.75 0.99
C SER A 149 4.94 14.85 -0.51
N ILE A 150 4.31 13.99 -1.29
CA ILE A 150 4.31 14.10 -2.76
C ILE A 150 3.53 15.37 -3.12
N ASP A 151 4.17 16.26 -3.88
CA ASP A 151 3.53 17.47 -4.40
C ASP A 151 2.36 17.10 -5.33
N VAL A 152 1.25 17.83 -5.24
CA VAL A 152 0.03 17.49 -6.00
C VAL A 152 0.24 17.56 -7.51
N ASP A 153 1.01 18.54 -8.01
CA ASP A 153 1.31 18.66 -9.43
C ASP A 153 2.29 17.58 -9.91
N VAL A 154 3.16 17.10 -9.01
CA VAL A 154 4.05 15.96 -9.29
C VAL A 154 3.24 14.67 -9.37
N LEU A 155 2.31 14.48 -8.42
CA LEU A 155 1.40 13.33 -8.44
C LEU A 155 0.56 13.31 -9.70
N ALA A 156 -0.07 14.42 -10.07
CA ALA A 156 -0.88 14.54 -11.29
C ALA A 156 -0.08 14.14 -12.54
N GLY A 157 1.15 14.66 -12.67
CA GLY A 157 2.03 14.30 -13.79
C GLY A 157 2.49 12.83 -13.80
N ALA A 158 2.61 12.21 -12.63
CA ALA A 158 2.90 10.78 -12.53
C ALA A 158 1.68 9.92 -12.86
N ALA A 159 0.48 10.32 -12.42
CA ALA A 159 -0.78 9.63 -12.65
C ALA A 159 -1.21 9.60 -14.14
N ASP A 160 -0.67 10.47 -14.98
CA ASP A 160 -0.87 10.43 -16.45
C ASP A 160 -0.14 9.26 -17.14
N ARG A 161 0.72 8.53 -16.42
CA ARG A 161 1.48 7.40 -16.96
C ARG A 161 0.72 6.10 -16.73
N GLU A 162 0.56 5.28 -17.78
CA GLU A 162 -0.11 3.97 -17.69
C GLU A 162 0.53 3.03 -16.65
N SER A 163 1.83 3.20 -16.37
CA SER A 163 2.56 2.40 -15.38
C SER A 163 2.26 2.78 -13.93
N VAL A 164 1.65 3.95 -13.67
CA VAL A 164 1.30 4.43 -12.33
C VAL A 164 -0.20 4.32 -12.13
N VAL A 165 -0.61 3.34 -11.34
CA VAL A 165 -2.01 2.88 -11.27
C VAL A 165 -2.76 3.37 -10.05
N GLY A 166 -2.06 3.96 -9.09
CA GLY A 166 -2.67 4.46 -7.88
C GLY A 166 -1.66 4.98 -6.87
N MET A 167 -2.20 5.29 -5.69
CA MET A 167 -1.39 5.71 -4.55
C MET A 167 -1.96 5.21 -3.23
N LYS A 168 -1.08 5.12 -2.21
CA LYS A 168 -1.45 5.06 -0.80
C LYS A 168 -1.12 6.39 -0.15
N ASP A 169 -2.08 7.02 0.52
CA ASP A 169 -1.88 8.24 1.30
C ASP A 169 -1.88 7.94 2.81
N THR A 170 -0.79 8.31 3.48
CA THR A 170 -0.65 8.21 4.95
C THR A 170 -0.25 9.57 5.54
N THR A 171 -0.69 10.67 4.92
CA THR A 171 -0.43 12.03 5.40
C THR A 171 -1.24 12.35 6.66
N GLY A 172 -2.42 11.76 6.80
CA GLY A 172 -3.38 12.09 7.84
C GLY A 172 -4.16 13.39 7.58
N ASP A 173 -3.90 14.08 6.47
CA ASP A 173 -4.57 15.33 6.07
C ASP A 173 -5.62 15.04 4.98
N LEU A 174 -6.89 14.99 5.39
CA LEU A 174 -8.00 14.71 4.46
C LEU A 174 -8.18 15.81 3.41
N THR A 175 -7.83 17.07 3.71
CA THR A 175 -7.91 18.17 2.73
C THR A 175 -6.85 17.96 1.64
N HIS A 176 -5.64 17.53 2.02
CA HIS A 176 -4.59 17.23 1.07
C HIS A 176 -4.92 15.97 0.24
N LEU A 177 -5.52 14.96 0.87
CA LEU A 177 -6.02 13.77 0.18
C LEU A 177 -7.08 14.12 -0.87
N GLU A 178 -8.06 14.97 -0.53
CA GLU A 178 -9.09 15.44 -1.46
C GLU A 178 -8.50 16.18 -2.66
N ALA A 179 -7.48 17.03 -2.42
CA ALA A 179 -6.77 17.71 -3.50
C ALA A 179 -6.05 16.74 -4.45
N LYS A 180 -5.48 15.64 -3.93
CA LYS A 180 -4.85 14.59 -4.72
C LYS A 180 -5.85 13.81 -5.56
N ILE A 181 -6.97 13.41 -4.94
CA ILE A 181 -8.07 12.75 -5.67
C ILE A 181 -8.56 13.63 -6.81
N GLY A 182 -8.78 14.93 -6.55
CA GLY A 182 -9.23 15.88 -7.59
C GLY A 182 -8.20 16.18 -8.70
N ALA A 183 -6.92 15.86 -8.47
CA ALA A 183 -5.84 16.08 -9.43
C ALA A 183 -5.46 14.84 -10.25
N THR A 184 -6.05 13.68 -9.97
CA THR A 184 -5.74 12.41 -10.64
C THR A 184 -6.91 11.93 -11.49
N PRO A 185 -6.67 11.11 -12.54
CA PRO A 185 -7.74 10.54 -13.36
C PRO A 185 -8.66 9.60 -12.58
N ASP A 186 -9.93 9.46 -12.99
CA ASP A 186 -10.90 8.55 -12.36
C ASP A 186 -10.44 7.08 -12.28
N ALA A 187 -9.54 6.66 -13.16
CA ALA A 187 -8.98 5.30 -13.16
C ALA A 187 -7.78 5.12 -12.20
N PHE A 188 -7.32 6.18 -11.56
CA PHE A 188 -6.20 6.16 -10.63
C PHE A 188 -6.70 5.83 -9.23
N ALA A 189 -6.31 4.66 -8.71
CA ALA A 189 -6.79 4.18 -7.42
C ALA A 189 -6.13 4.92 -6.23
N VAL A 190 -6.93 5.38 -5.27
CA VAL A 190 -6.45 6.08 -4.07
C VAL A 190 -6.81 5.29 -2.82
N PHE A 191 -5.78 4.85 -2.08
CA PHE A 191 -5.93 4.08 -0.85
C PHE A 191 -5.58 4.92 0.38
N GLN A 192 -6.50 4.94 1.37
CA GLN A 192 -6.23 5.54 2.68
C GLN A 192 -5.27 4.65 3.48
N GLY A 193 -4.21 5.25 4.05
CA GLY A 193 -3.20 4.52 4.82
C GLY A 193 -3.27 4.71 6.35
N VAL A 194 -4.11 5.64 6.82
CA VAL A 194 -4.33 5.87 8.26
C VAL A 194 -5.56 5.09 8.71
N ASP A 195 -5.38 4.12 9.61
CA ASP A 195 -6.44 3.20 10.07
C ASP A 195 -7.73 3.94 10.47
N ALA A 196 -7.59 5.00 11.27
CA ALA A 196 -8.71 5.81 11.76
C ALA A 196 -9.38 6.70 10.68
N GLN A 197 -8.91 6.67 9.44
CA GLN A 197 -9.45 7.52 8.39
C GLN A 197 -10.12 6.75 7.23
N LEU A 198 -10.25 5.42 7.30
CA LEU A 198 -10.96 4.66 6.26
C LEU A 198 -12.41 5.19 6.08
N TYR A 199 -13.20 5.17 7.15
CA TYR A 199 -14.59 5.64 7.08
C TYR A 199 -14.70 7.15 6.78
N PRO A 200 -13.96 8.07 7.46
CA PRO A 200 -14.04 9.49 7.11
C PRO A 200 -13.65 9.83 5.67
N SER A 201 -12.73 9.08 5.06
CA SER A 201 -12.29 9.33 3.68
C SER A 201 -13.15 8.64 2.61
N ALA A 202 -14.01 7.69 2.98
CA ALA A 202 -14.87 6.99 2.02
C ALA A 202 -15.75 7.95 1.20
N SER A 203 -16.29 9.01 1.84
CA SER A 203 -17.09 10.02 1.17
C SER A 203 -16.27 10.96 0.26
N LEU A 204 -14.95 10.96 0.35
CA LEU A 204 -14.06 11.75 -0.51
C LEU A 204 -13.73 11.02 -1.82
N GLY A 205 -14.08 9.74 -1.94
CA GLY A 205 -13.85 8.95 -3.15
C GLY A 205 -12.56 8.12 -3.12
N VAL A 206 -12.10 7.67 -1.93
CA VAL A 206 -11.02 6.67 -1.86
C VAL A 206 -11.55 5.30 -2.28
N ASP A 207 -10.72 4.53 -2.99
CA ASP A 207 -11.07 3.20 -3.48
C ASP A 207 -10.98 2.13 -2.39
N GLY A 208 -10.28 2.44 -1.29
CA GLY A 208 -10.11 1.51 -0.18
C GLY A 208 -9.03 1.96 0.80
N GLY A 209 -8.47 0.98 1.52
CA GLY A 209 -7.43 1.25 2.50
C GLY A 209 -6.33 0.20 2.56
N ILE A 210 -5.12 0.67 2.87
CA ILE A 210 -3.96 -0.17 3.18
C ILE A 210 -3.62 0.06 4.66
N HIS A 211 -4.29 -0.70 5.54
CA HIS A 211 -4.40 -0.44 6.97
C HIS A 211 -3.66 -1.45 7.85
N ALA A 212 -2.80 -0.95 8.75
CA ALA A 212 -1.98 -1.81 9.61
C ALA A 212 -2.81 -2.60 10.64
N LEU A 213 -3.84 -1.99 11.21
CA LEU A 213 -4.72 -2.66 12.17
C LEU A 213 -5.55 -3.78 11.53
N SER A 214 -5.77 -3.77 10.22
CA SER A 214 -6.58 -4.80 9.56
C SER A 214 -5.97 -6.20 9.65
N GLN A 215 -4.66 -6.32 9.88
CA GLN A 215 -4.05 -7.62 10.14
C GLN A 215 -4.24 -8.13 11.60
N ALA A 216 -4.59 -7.24 12.53
CA ALA A 216 -4.81 -7.60 13.95
C ALA A 216 -6.29 -7.82 14.28
N ILE A 217 -7.19 -7.10 13.59
CA ILE A 217 -8.64 -7.18 13.77
C ILE A 217 -9.36 -7.25 12.40
N PRO A 218 -9.03 -8.27 11.56
CA PRO A 218 -9.48 -8.33 10.17
C PRO A 218 -11.02 -8.30 10.03
N GLU A 219 -11.73 -8.99 10.91
CA GLU A 219 -13.20 -9.07 10.86
C GLU A 219 -13.87 -7.70 11.05
N VAL A 220 -13.24 -6.80 11.81
CA VAL A 220 -13.75 -5.43 12.00
C VAL A 220 -13.59 -4.62 10.73
N PHE A 221 -12.42 -4.71 10.08
CA PHE A 221 -12.17 -3.98 8.84
C PHE A 221 -13.00 -4.51 7.67
N VAL A 222 -13.17 -5.82 7.56
CA VAL A 222 -14.10 -6.43 6.59
C VAL A 222 -15.53 -5.94 6.82
N ALA A 223 -16.02 -5.99 8.06
CA ALA A 223 -17.36 -5.51 8.39
C ALA A 223 -17.54 -4.01 8.16
N LEU A 224 -16.47 -3.20 8.35
CA LEU A 224 -16.49 -1.77 8.05
C LEU A 224 -16.53 -1.51 6.55
N ALA A 225 -15.71 -2.22 5.77
CA ALA A 225 -15.72 -2.15 4.31
C ALA A 225 -17.08 -2.54 3.73
N ASP A 226 -17.68 -3.63 4.23
CA ASP A 226 -19.04 -4.05 3.84
C ASP A 226 -20.07 -2.98 4.14
N ALA A 227 -20.03 -2.37 5.34
CA ALA A 227 -20.96 -1.32 5.71
C ALA A 227 -20.81 -0.08 4.80
N ILE A 228 -19.57 0.28 4.40
CA ILE A 228 -19.31 1.37 3.46
C ILE A 228 -19.88 1.03 2.07
N ARG A 229 -19.62 -0.19 1.55
CA ARG A 229 -20.14 -0.66 0.25
C ARG A 229 -21.66 -0.68 0.21
N ASP A 230 -22.31 -1.08 1.31
CA ASP A 230 -23.76 -1.16 1.43
C ASP A 230 -24.41 0.22 1.67
N GLY A 231 -23.63 1.28 1.93
CA GLY A 231 -24.13 2.60 2.30
C GLY A 231 -24.80 2.64 3.69
N ASP A 232 -24.44 1.69 4.57
CA ASP A 232 -24.93 1.62 5.97
C ASP A 232 -24.05 2.50 6.87
N ASP A 233 -24.26 3.81 6.78
CA ASP A 233 -23.49 4.80 7.52
C ASP A 233 -23.58 4.64 9.04
N ASP A 234 -24.73 4.23 9.57
CA ASP A 234 -24.92 4.02 11.02
C ASP A 234 -24.03 2.87 11.51
N ARG A 235 -23.98 1.77 10.77
CA ARG A 235 -23.14 0.61 11.06
C ARG A 235 -21.65 0.96 10.88
N ALA A 236 -21.30 1.61 9.77
CA ALA A 236 -19.93 2.02 9.50
C ALA A 236 -19.38 2.96 10.60
N LEU A 237 -20.16 3.97 10.99
CA LEU A 237 -19.80 4.89 12.07
C LEU A 237 -19.67 4.19 13.43
N ALA A 238 -20.55 3.22 13.72
CA ALA A 238 -20.49 2.45 14.96
C ALA A 238 -19.22 1.58 15.04
N LEU A 239 -18.86 0.89 13.93
CA LEU A 239 -17.62 0.10 13.84
C LEU A 239 -16.38 0.98 13.95
N HIS A 240 -16.36 2.09 13.22
CA HIS A 240 -15.27 3.06 13.25
C HIS A 240 -14.99 3.56 14.68
N ARG A 241 -16.02 4.06 15.37
CA ARG A 241 -15.87 4.64 16.75
C ARG A 241 -15.52 3.64 17.83
N ARG A 242 -15.92 2.37 17.68
CA ARG A 242 -15.73 1.37 18.74
C ARG A 242 -14.42 0.63 18.66
N ALA A 243 -13.87 0.46 17.46
CA ALA A 243 -12.77 -0.46 17.25
C ALA A 243 -11.60 0.13 16.45
N VAL A 244 -11.85 1.11 15.58
CA VAL A 244 -10.81 1.65 14.67
C VAL A 244 -10.27 3.00 15.15
N ALA A 245 -11.13 3.85 15.68
CA ALA A 245 -10.76 5.17 16.21
C ALA A 245 -11.36 5.36 17.61
N PRO A 246 -10.88 4.61 18.61
CA PRO A 246 -11.32 4.73 20.00
C PRO A 246 -10.87 6.05 20.63
#